data_da4f7722655ed5e2f5e2182aeeeb3990
#
_entry.id   da4f7722655ed5e2f5e2182aeeeb3990
#
_cell.length_a   1.000
_cell.length_b   1.000
_cell.length_c   1.000
_cell.angle_alpha   90.00
_cell.angle_beta   90.00
_cell.angle_gamma   90.00
#
_symmetry.space_group_name_H-M   'P 1'
#
loop_
_entity.id
_entity.type
_entity.pdbx_description
1 polymer ?
#
loop_
_entity_poly.entity_id
_entity_poly.type
_entity_poly.pdbx_seq_one_letter_code
_entity_poly.pdbx_strand_id
1 'polypeptide(L)'
;HPEQRKVLNLIDSNRGLIFSAPTSFGKTFIVFEYICRRQPQNVVMVVPTLALIDEYKQKIIRQYKNKFADYNIYLSIDPEKQYDLTKKNIFIVTHDRVIDENTVAIFESIDFLVIDEVYKLQKDMNNERVLILNIAYYNMVKRSKKYVLLAPSISGVENLDRLDDTPEFYATNYSPVVNEVKTHEILSESERV
;
A
#
# COMPACT_ATOMS: atom_id res chain seq x y z
N HIS A 1 3.14 14.35 12.66
CA HIS A 1 3.82 15.40 11.88
C HIS A 1 2.81 16.10 10.95
N PRO A 2 2.95 17.41 10.63
CA PRO A 2 2.03 18.14 9.75
C PRO A 2 1.83 17.47 8.39
N GLU A 3 2.92 17.04 7.71
CA GLU A 3 2.85 16.34 6.43
C GLU A 3 2.07 15.04 6.50
N GLN A 4 2.27 14.24 7.54
CA GLN A 4 1.51 12.99 7.74
C GLN A 4 0.01 13.27 7.99
N ARG A 5 -0.30 14.36 8.69
CA ARG A 5 -1.68 14.80 8.91
C ARG A 5 -2.34 15.25 7.59
N LYS A 6 -1.59 15.94 6.74
CA LYS A 6 -2.06 16.33 5.39
C LYS A 6 -2.42 15.09 4.57
N VAL A 7 -1.58 14.05 4.56
CA VAL A 7 -1.88 12.80 3.84
C VAL A 7 -3.14 12.13 4.38
N LEU A 8 -3.32 12.06 5.71
CA LEU A 8 -4.55 11.53 6.31
C LEU A 8 -5.80 12.29 5.85
N ASN A 9 -5.72 13.63 5.76
CA ASN A 9 -6.82 14.45 5.26
C ASN A 9 -7.08 14.18 3.77
N LEU A 10 -6.03 13.99 2.95
CA LEU A 10 -6.19 13.63 1.54
C LEU A 10 -6.87 12.27 1.37
N ILE A 11 -6.52 11.27 2.19
CA ILE A 11 -7.23 9.99 2.19
C ILE A 11 -8.69 10.18 2.56
N ASP A 12 -9.01 11.03 3.53
CA ASP A 12 -10.39 11.29 3.92
C ASP A 12 -11.21 11.97 2.82
N SER A 13 -10.62 12.96 2.14
CA SER A 13 -11.32 13.82 1.17
C SER A 13 -11.51 13.16 -0.20
N ASN A 14 -10.68 12.17 -0.55
CA ASN A 14 -10.70 11.56 -1.87
C ASN A 14 -11.13 10.08 -1.80
N ARG A 15 -11.75 9.56 -2.86
CA ARG A 15 -12.00 8.14 -3.01
C ARG A 15 -10.70 7.37 -3.26
N GLY A 16 -9.84 7.90 -4.14
CA GLY A 16 -8.56 7.33 -4.51
C GLY A 16 -7.41 8.30 -4.28
N LEU A 17 -6.30 7.80 -3.73
CA LEU A 17 -5.06 8.56 -3.54
C LEU A 17 -3.88 7.75 -4.05
N ILE A 18 -3.07 8.34 -4.93
CA ILE A 18 -1.71 7.85 -5.22
C ILE A 18 -0.75 8.65 -4.37
N PHE A 19 -0.14 7.98 -3.41
CA PHE A 19 0.75 8.61 -2.46
C PHE A 19 2.21 8.21 -2.70
N SER A 20 3.01 9.17 -3.14
CA SER A 20 4.44 9.03 -3.41
C SER A 20 5.26 9.68 -2.31
N ALA A 21 6.12 8.90 -1.66
CA ALA A 21 7.01 9.40 -0.62
C ALA A 21 8.21 8.47 -0.41
N PRO A 22 9.33 8.98 0.17
CA PRO A 22 10.46 8.15 0.59
C PRO A 22 10.02 7.02 1.53
N THR A 23 10.80 5.94 1.58
CA THR A 23 10.53 4.82 2.50
C THR A 23 10.52 5.26 3.97
N SER A 24 11.39 6.22 4.31
CA SER A 24 11.50 6.82 5.65
C SER A 24 10.31 7.67 6.09
N PHE A 25 9.39 8.03 5.19
CA PHE A 25 8.22 8.86 5.51
C PHE A 25 7.25 8.19 6.49
N GLY A 26 7.22 6.87 6.53
CA GLY A 26 6.30 6.11 7.37
C GLY A 26 4.94 5.88 6.70
N LYS A 27 4.92 5.52 5.43
CA LYS A 27 3.69 5.22 4.67
C LYS A 27 2.78 4.22 5.39
N THR A 28 3.34 3.11 5.89
CA THR A 28 2.62 2.09 6.66
C THR A 28 1.99 2.66 7.94
N PHE A 29 2.70 3.56 8.63
CA PHE A 29 2.17 4.23 9.83
C PHE A 29 0.91 5.03 9.50
N ILE A 30 0.89 5.77 8.38
CA ILE A 30 -0.28 6.55 7.96
C ILE A 30 -1.47 5.65 7.66
N VAL A 31 -1.24 4.54 6.96
CA VAL A 31 -2.30 3.56 6.65
C VAL A 31 -2.91 3.01 7.94
N PHE A 32 -2.08 2.59 8.89
CA PHE A 32 -2.58 2.05 10.17
C PHE A 32 -3.28 3.12 11.02
N GLU A 33 -2.77 4.36 11.05
CA GLU A 33 -3.47 5.46 11.73
C GLU A 33 -4.82 5.78 11.07
N TYR A 34 -4.91 5.69 9.74
CA TYR A 34 -6.19 5.83 9.03
C TYR A 34 -7.17 4.74 9.46
N ILE A 35 -6.76 3.47 9.44
CA ILE A 35 -7.59 2.33 9.87
C ILE A 35 -8.04 2.52 11.32
N CYS A 36 -7.14 2.94 12.22
CA CYS A 36 -7.47 3.20 13.63
C CYS A 36 -8.53 4.28 13.80
N ARG A 37 -8.48 5.33 12.99
CA ARG A 37 -9.38 6.48 13.10
C ARG A 37 -10.75 6.23 12.47
N ARG A 38 -10.78 5.57 11.31
CA ARG A 38 -11.99 5.40 10.51
C ARG A 38 -12.67 4.05 10.71
N GLN A 39 -11.94 3.08 11.23
CA GLN A 39 -12.46 1.75 11.56
C GLN A 39 -13.21 1.11 10.38
N PRO A 40 -12.66 1.11 9.13
CA PRO A 40 -13.30 0.47 8.00
C PRO A 40 -13.52 -1.01 8.27
N GLN A 41 -14.65 -1.56 7.81
CA GLN A 41 -15.04 -2.94 8.13
C GLN A 41 -14.15 -3.97 7.45
N ASN A 42 -14.01 -3.89 6.12
CA ASN A 42 -13.17 -4.80 5.34
C ASN A 42 -12.01 -4.04 4.70
N VAL A 43 -10.82 -4.30 5.22
CA VAL A 43 -9.55 -3.72 4.75
C VAL A 43 -8.79 -4.79 3.98
N VAL A 44 -8.32 -4.46 2.80
CA VAL A 44 -7.41 -5.30 2.01
C VAL A 44 -6.11 -4.54 1.77
N MET A 45 -4.99 -5.14 2.15
CA MET A 45 -3.65 -4.61 1.96
C MET A 45 -2.86 -5.56 1.07
N VAL A 46 -2.51 -5.09 -0.11
CA VAL A 46 -1.71 -5.85 -1.08
C VAL A 46 -0.27 -5.39 -1.00
N VAL A 47 0.63 -6.30 -0.70
CA VAL A 47 2.06 -6.03 -0.49
C VAL A 47 2.92 -6.88 -1.43
N PRO A 48 4.14 -6.42 -1.78
CA PRO A 48 4.95 -7.11 -2.78
C PRO A 48 5.55 -8.44 -2.34
N THR A 49 5.75 -8.67 -1.04
CA THR A 49 6.49 -9.83 -0.54
C THR A 49 5.94 -10.38 0.78
N LEU A 50 6.20 -11.66 1.03
CA LEU A 50 5.90 -12.31 2.31
C LEU A 50 6.65 -11.63 3.48
N ALA A 51 7.88 -11.15 3.25
CA ALA A 51 8.64 -10.43 4.26
C ALA A 51 7.93 -9.15 4.74
N LEU A 52 7.25 -8.44 3.83
CA LEU A 52 6.42 -7.28 4.19
C LEU A 52 5.16 -7.68 4.94
N ILE A 53 4.54 -8.82 4.63
CA ILE A 53 3.44 -9.37 5.45
C ILE A 53 3.92 -9.56 6.90
N ASP A 54 5.08 -10.17 7.09
CA ASP A 54 5.63 -10.39 8.43
C ASP A 54 5.97 -9.07 9.14
N GLU A 55 6.52 -8.09 8.43
CA GLU A 55 6.77 -6.75 8.98
C GLU A 55 5.48 -6.09 9.46
N TYR A 56 4.42 -6.12 8.65
CA TYR A 56 3.11 -5.56 9.00
C TYR A 56 2.49 -6.28 10.19
N LYS A 57 2.57 -7.63 10.22
CA LYS A 57 2.16 -8.44 11.36
C LYS A 57 2.88 -8.03 12.64
N GLN A 58 4.22 -7.88 12.59
CA GLN A 58 5.02 -7.47 13.75
C GLN A 58 4.65 -6.05 14.23
N LYS A 59 4.40 -5.12 13.31
CA LYS A 59 3.93 -3.77 13.66
C LYS A 59 2.57 -3.82 14.36
N ILE A 60 1.64 -4.63 13.85
CA ILE A 60 0.32 -4.80 14.45
C ILE A 60 0.46 -5.34 15.88
N ILE A 61 1.22 -6.41 16.06
CA ILE A 61 1.40 -7.04 17.38
C ILE A 61 2.04 -6.08 18.38
N ARG A 62 3.09 -5.33 17.96
CA ARG A 62 3.88 -4.49 18.87
C ARG A 62 3.26 -3.13 19.17
N GLN A 63 2.60 -2.51 18.18
CA GLN A 63 2.20 -1.12 18.26
C GLN A 63 0.68 -0.91 18.19
N TYR A 64 -0.05 -1.81 17.54
CA TYR A 64 -1.48 -1.66 17.24
C TYR A 64 -2.37 -2.75 17.83
N LYS A 65 -1.84 -3.66 18.63
CA LYS A 65 -2.58 -4.80 19.21
C LYS A 65 -3.92 -4.38 19.81
N ASN A 66 -3.91 -3.37 20.67
CA ASN A 66 -5.13 -2.89 21.35
C ASN A 66 -6.05 -2.10 20.39
N LYS A 67 -5.47 -1.40 19.40
CA LYS A 67 -6.22 -0.59 18.41
C LYS A 67 -6.96 -1.46 17.39
N PHE A 68 -6.43 -2.66 17.11
CA PHE A 68 -7.00 -3.63 16.18
C PHE A 68 -7.59 -4.86 16.88
N ALA A 69 -7.90 -4.76 18.17
CA ALA A 69 -8.44 -5.89 18.96
C ALA A 69 -9.76 -6.43 18.38
N ASP A 70 -10.58 -5.57 17.75
CA ASP A 70 -11.85 -5.94 17.14
C ASP A 70 -11.72 -6.48 15.71
N TYR A 71 -10.51 -6.50 15.15
CA TYR A 71 -10.27 -6.97 13.79
C TYR A 71 -9.82 -8.43 13.76
N ASN A 72 -10.41 -9.20 12.87
CA ASN A 72 -9.84 -10.45 12.41
C ASN A 72 -8.71 -10.14 11.41
N ILE A 73 -7.50 -10.65 11.67
CA ILE A 73 -6.34 -10.39 10.82
C ILE A 73 -5.99 -11.65 10.05
N TYR A 74 -6.03 -11.57 8.73
CA TYR A 74 -5.72 -12.65 7.82
C TYR A 74 -4.45 -12.30 7.02
N LEU A 75 -3.45 -13.17 7.09
CA LEU A 75 -2.17 -12.99 6.39
C LEU A 75 -2.09 -13.77 5.07
N SER A 76 -3.18 -14.43 4.72
CA SER A 76 -3.41 -15.10 3.45
C SER A 76 -4.91 -15.19 3.20
N ILE A 77 -5.28 -15.38 1.94
CA ILE A 77 -6.65 -15.68 1.55
C ILE A 77 -6.68 -17.10 0.98
N ASP A 78 -7.62 -17.88 1.47
CA ASP A 78 -7.96 -19.19 0.95
C ASP A 78 -9.33 -19.08 0.27
N PRO A 79 -9.44 -19.27 -1.07
CA PRO A 79 -10.69 -19.14 -1.79
C PRO A 79 -11.77 -20.15 -1.37
N GLU A 80 -11.38 -21.27 -0.77
CA GLU A 80 -12.32 -22.29 -0.28
C GLU A 80 -12.89 -21.95 1.11
N LYS A 81 -12.27 -20.98 1.80
CA LYS A 81 -12.69 -20.58 3.15
C LYS A 81 -13.77 -19.51 3.10
N GLN A 82 -14.82 -19.70 3.88
CA GLN A 82 -15.81 -18.66 4.12
C GLN A 82 -15.29 -17.65 5.14
N TYR A 83 -15.36 -16.37 4.78
CA TYR A 83 -15.02 -15.24 5.65
C TYR A 83 -16.28 -14.48 6.01
N ASP A 84 -16.45 -14.18 7.30
CA ASP A 84 -17.57 -13.35 7.78
C ASP A 84 -17.25 -11.86 7.51
N LEU A 85 -17.64 -11.37 6.34
CA LEU A 85 -17.42 -9.99 5.93
C LEU A 85 -18.33 -8.97 6.66
N THR A 86 -19.24 -9.43 7.51
CA THR A 86 -20.03 -8.55 8.39
C THR A 86 -19.23 -8.07 9.60
N LYS A 87 -18.12 -8.73 9.91
CA LYS A 87 -17.17 -8.35 10.96
C LYS A 87 -16.08 -7.44 10.43
N LYS A 88 -15.29 -6.87 11.34
CA LYS A 88 -14.09 -6.11 10.98
C LYS A 88 -12.97 -7.06 10.60
N ASN A 89 -12.43 -6.92 9.39
CA ASN A 89 -11.40 -7.77 8.86
C ASN A 89 -10.26 -6.94 8.24
N ILE A 90 -9.04 -7.39 8.46
CA ILE A 90 -7.84 -6.90 7.75
C ILE A 90 -7.20 -8.10 7.05
N PHE A 91 -7.16 -8.06 5.73
CA PHE A 91 -6.48 -9.02 4.89
C PHE A 91 -5.16 -8.40 4.41
N ILE A 92 -4.04 -9.06 4.67
CA ILE A 92 -2.71 -8.66 4.19
C ILE A 92 -2.21 -9.77 3.30
N VAL A 93 -2.09 -9.49 2.00
CA VAL A 93 -1.82 -10.51 0.98
C VAL A 93 -0.76 -10.05 0.00
N THR A 94 -0.11 -10.99 -0.68
CA THR A 94 0.84 -10.65 -1.73
C THR A 94 0.15 -10.35 -3.06
N HIS A 95 0.86 -9.65 -3.95
CA HIS A 95 0.41 -9.37 -5.32
C HIS A 95 -0.02 -10.64 -6.06
N ASP A 96 0.69 -11.75 -5.88
CA ASP A 96 0.38 -13.01 -6.55
C ASP A 96 -0.97 -13.61 -6.13
N ARG A 97 -1.45 -13.32 -4.92
CA ARG A 97 -2.73 -13.80 -4.44
C ARG A 97 -3.93 -13.10 -5.07
N VAL A 98 -3.78 -11.84 -5.44
CA VAL A 98 -4.86 -11.07 -6.06
C VAL A 98 -4.97 -11.27 -7.57
N ILE A 99 -4.02 -11.98 -8.18
CA ILE A 99 -4.11 -12.40 -9.60
C ILE A 99 -5.18 -13.48 -9.77
N ASP A 100 -5.42 -14.31 -8.76
CA ASP A 100 -6.48 -15.31 -8.78
C ASP A 100 -7.86 -14.65 -8.66
N GLU A 101 -8.68 -14.80 -9.69
CA GLU A 101 -10.03 -14.24 -9.75
C GLU A 101 -10.92 -14.74 -8.61
N ASN A 102 -10.76 -16.00 -8.17
CA ASN A 102 -11.51 -16.56 -7.04
C ASN A 102 -11.17 -15.83 -5.74
N THR A 103 -9.91 -15.42 -5.56
CA THR A 103 -9.49 -14.60 -4.43
C THR A 103 -10.15 -13.22 -4.45
N VAL A 104 -10.20 -12.58 -5.61
CA VAL A 104 -10.84 -11.26 -5.75
C VAL A 104 -12.37 -11.36 -5.60
N ALA A 105 -12.96 -12.48 -6.03
CA ALA A 105 -14.41 -12.73 -5.95
C ALA A 105 -14.92 -12.83 -4.50
N ILE A 106 -14.07 -13.16 -3.53
CA ILE A 106 -14.44 -13.17 -2.10
C ILE A 106 -14.94 -11.79 -1.65
N PHE A 107 -14.41 -10.71 -2.24
CA PHE A 107 -14.78 -9.35 -1.87
C PHE A 107 -15.85 -8.79 -2.81
N GLU A 108 -17.10 -8.77 -2.38
CA GLU A 108 -18.16 -8.02 -3.06
C GLU A 108 -17.93 -6.51 -2.94
N SER A 109 -17.45 -6.07 -1.76
CA SER A 109 -17.09 -4.69 -1.46
C SER A 109 -15.91 -4.63 -0.50
N ILE A 110 -14.95 -3.74 -0.79
CA ILE A 110 -13.80 -3.42 0.06
C ILE A 110 -14.00 -2.01 0.60
N ASP A 111 -14.00 -1.84 1.92
CA ASP A 111 -14.15 -0.50 2.49
C ASP A 111 -12.88 0.33 2.34
N PHE A 112 -11.72 -0.30 2.51
CA PHE A 112 -10.43 0.35 2.33
C PHE A 112 -9.40 -0.58 1.70
N LEU A 113 -8.93 -0.23 0.50
CA LEU A 113 -7.91 -0.94 -0.24
C LEU A 113 -6.58 -0.18 -0.14
N VAL A 114 -5.51 -0.90 0.14
CA VAL A 114 -4.13 -0.39 0.08
C VAL A 114 -3.31 -1.29 -0.84
N ILE A 115 -2.64 -0.70 -1.82
CA ILE A 115 -1.70 -1.41 -2.69
C ILE A 115 -0.33 -0.79 -2.50
N ASP A 116 0.61 -1.56 -1.97
CA ASP A 116 1.98 -1.10 -1.74
C ASP A 116 2.88 -1.42 -2.94
N GLU A 117 3.84 -0.55 -3.19
CA GLU A 117 4.78 -0.63 -4.30
C GLU A 117 4.13 -0.73 -5.70
N VAL A 118 3.06 0.02 -5.91
CA VAL A 118 2.28 0.02 -7.17
C VAL A 118 3.12 0.32 -8.44
N TYR A 119 4.27 0.99 -8.28
CA TYR A 119 5.17 1.33 -9.40
C TYR A 119 5.74 0.11 -10.15
N LYS A 120 5.71 -1.07 -9.54
CA LYS A 120 6.14 -2.32 -10.21
C LYS A 120 5.25 -2.68 -11.40
N LEU A 121 4.10 -2.04 -11.53
CA LEU A 121 3.14 -2.21 -12.62
C LEU A 121 3.55 -1.49 -13.93
N GLN A 122 4.45 -0.52 -13.85
CA GLN A 122 4.74 0.37 -15.00
C GLN A 122 5.73 -0.20 -16.02
N LYS A 123 6.46 -1.28 -15.70
CA LYS A 123 7.72 -1.54 -16.42
C LYS A 123 7.63 -2.42 -17.66
N ASP A 124 6.54 -3.13 -17.93
CA ASP A 124 6.56 -3.99 -19.12
C ASP A 124 5.15 -4.39 -19.56
N MET A 125 4.56 -3.54 -20.42
CA MET A 125 3.27 -3.85 -21.06
C MET A 125 3.34 -5.13 -21.94
N ASN A 126 4.53 -5.62 -22.26
CA ASN A 126 4.74 -6.86 -22.97
C ASN A 126 4.84 -8.08 -22.05
N ASN A 127 4.83 -7.86 -20.73
CA ASN A 127 4.86 -8.93 -19.75
C ASN A 127 3.43 -9.32 -19.36
N GLU A 128 2.99 -10.51 -19.75
CA GLU A 128 1.66 -11.04 -19.48
C GLU A 128 1.30 -10.99 -18.00
N ARG A 129 2.25 -11.28 -17.09
CA ARG A 129 2.06 -11.22 -15.64
C ARG A 129 1.74 -9.80 -15.16
N VAL A 130 2.40 -8.79 -15.71
CA VAL A 130 2.14 -7.38 -15.39
C VAL A 130 0.75 -6.99 -15.85
N LEU A 131 0.33 -7.44 -17.03
CA LEU A 131 -1.02 -7.17 -17.55
C LEU A 131 -2.10 -7.79 -16.66
N ILE A 132 -1.93 -9.06 -16.30
CA ILE A 132 -2.89 -9.77 -15.40
C ILE A 132 -2.97 -9.06 -14.05
N LEU A 133 -1.84 -8.62 -13.48
CA LEU A 133 -1.80 -7.90 -12.21
C LEU A 133 -2.51 -6.54 -12.31
N ASN A 134 -2.33 -5.82 -13.40
CA ASN A 134 -3.04 -4.56 -13.67
C ASN A 134 -4.57 -4.76 -13.71
N ILE A 135 -5.03 -5.83 -14.37
CA ILE A 135 -6.45 -6.19 -14.43
C ILE A 135 -6.98 -6.52 -13.03
N ALA A 136 -6.24 -7.30 -12.24
CA ALA A 136 -6.62 -7.64 -10.88
C ALA A 136 -6.76 -6.39 -10.00
N TYR A 137 -5.81 -5.46 -10.08
CA TYR A 137 -5.87 -4.20 -9.33
C TYR A 137 -7.03 -3.31 -9.76
N TYR A 138 -7.26 -3.19 -11.04
CA TYR A 138 -8.42 -2.46 -11.55
C TYR A 138 -9.73 -3.02 -11.00
N ASN A 139 -9.87 -4.36 -10.99
CA ASN A 139 -11.05 -5.01 -10.43
C ASN A 139 -11.20 -4.77 -8.92
N MET A 140 -10.10 -4.78 -8.17
CA MET A 140 -10.11 -4.47 -6.74
C MET A 140 -10.46 -3.01 -6.47
N VAL A 141 -9.89 -2.07 -7.23
CA VAL A 141 -10.19 -0.63 -7.12
C VAL A 141 -11.67 -0.38 -7.42
N LYS A 142 -12.23 -1.01 -8.44
CA LYS A 142 -13.68 -0.88 -8.74
C LYS A 142 -14.58 -1.32 -7.58
N ARG A 143 -14.19 -2.36 -6.85
CA ARG A 143 -14.93 -2.88 -5.69
C ARG A 143 -14.66 -2.10 -4.40
N SER A 144 -13.72 -1.15 -4.41
CA SER A 144 -13.32 -0.41 -3.23
C SER A 144 -14.13 0.88 -3.07
N LYS A 145 -14.60 1.13 -1.85
CA LYS A 145 -15.19 2.42 -1.48
C LYS A 145 -14.11 3.51 -1.40
N LYS A 146 -12.93 3.13 -0.91
CA LYS A 146 -11.76 3.99 -0.81
C LYS A 146 -10.47 3.21 -1.04
N TYR A 147 -9.48 3.83 -1.71
CA TYR A 147 -8.20 3.17 -1.97
C TYR A 147 -7.00 4.11 -1.88
N VAL A 148 -5.86 3.54 -1.54
CA VAL A 148 -4.56 4.22 -1.52
C VAL A 148 -3.53 3.36 -2.24
N LEU A 149 -2.87 3.94 -3.23
CA LEU A 149 -1.76 3.35 -3.97
C LEU A 149 -0.46 3.97 -3.45
N LEU A 150 0.38 3.16 -2.81
CA LEU A 150 1.63 3.62 -2.24
C LEU A 150 2.78 3.44 -3.25
N ALA A 151 3.53 4.50 -3.46
CA ALA A 151 4.70 4.50 -4.33
C ALA A 151 5.94 5.02 -3.60
N PRO A 152 7.16 4.64 -4.02
CA PRO A 152 8.36 5.35 -3.64
C PRO A 152 8.35 6.76 -4.27
N SER A 153 9.41 7.54 -4.04
CA SER A 153 9.51 8.88 -4.65
C SER A 153 9.45 8.80 -6.18
N ILE A 154 8.29 9.13 -6.75
CA ILE A 154 8.05 9.29 -8.18
C ILE A 154 7.53 10.70 -8.45
N SER A 155 7.81 11.24 -9.63
CA SER A 155 7.45 12.62 -10.00
C SER A 155 6.03 12.76 -10.52
N GLY A 156 5.39 11.67 -10.95
CA GLY A 156 4.05 11.68 -11.51
C GLY A 156 3.62 10.31 -12.00
N VAL A 157 2.38 10.23 -12.44
CA VAL A 157 1.78 9.06 -13.11
C VAL A 157 1.10 9.54 -14.38
N GLU A 158 1.38 8.90 -15.50
CA GLU A 158 0.81 9.25 -16.79
C GLU A 158 -0.60 8.65 -16.95
N ASN A 159 -1.40 9.28 -17.81
CA ASN A 159 -2.73 8.81 -18.24
C ASN A 159 -3.77 8.60 -17.10
N LEU A 160 -3.63 9.29 -15.97
CA LEU A 160 -4.63 9.25 -14.89
C LEU A 160 -6.00 9.79 -15.35
N ASP A 161 -5.99 10.72 -16.29
CA ASP A 161 -7.18 11.33 -16.91
C ASP A 161 -8.05 10.36 -17.71
N ARG A 162 -7.51 9.18 -18.04
CA ARG A 162 -8.23 8.12 -18.76
C ARG A 162 -9.01 7.18 -17.83
N LEU A 163 -8.88 7.35 -16.52
CA LEU A 163 -9.63 6.56 -15.55
C LEU A 163 -11.00 7.21 -15.31
N ASP A 164 -12.04 6.39 -15.23
CA ASP A 164 -13.42 6.83 -14.91
C ASP A 164 -13.48 7.56 -13.56
N ASP A 165 -12.55 7.25 -12.66
CA ASP A 165 -12.40 7.84 -11.35
C ASP A 165 -10.92 8.17 -11.13
N THR A 166 -10.56 9.41 -11.43
CA THR A 166 -9.17 9.88 -11.35
C THR A 166 -8.73 10.01 -9.89
N PRO A 167 -7.74 9.23 -9.42
CA PRO A 167 -7.22 9.38 -8.07
C PRO A 167 -6.45 10.69 -7.92
N GLU A 168 -6.49 11.26 -6.74
CA GLU A 168 -5.61 12.37 -6.36
C GLU A 168 -4.16 11.88 -6.34
N PHE A 169 -3.23 12.65 -6.93
CA PHE A 169 -1.80 12.36 -6.86
C PHE A 169 -1.14 13.32 -5.87
N TYR A 170 -0.51 12.78 -4.84
CA TYR A 170 0.27 13.55 -3.88
C TYR A 170 1.67 12.98 -3.71
N ALA A 171 2.68 13.80 -3.97
CA ALA A 171 4.08 13.48 -3.79
C ALA A 171 4.73 14.39 -2.74
N THR A 172 5.61 13.83 -1.93
CA THR A 172 6.43 14.57 -0.99
C THR A 172 7.83 13.96 -0.88
N ASN A 173 8.83 14.79 -0.79
CA ASN A 173 10.21 14.39 -0.51
C ASN A 173 10.56 14.51 0.98
N TYR A 174 9.59 14.85 1.82
CA TYR A 174 9.79 14.97 3.25
C TYR A 174 10.22 13.62 3.87
N SER A 175 11.28 13.62 4.62
CA SER A 175 11.73 12.51 5.45
C SER A 175 11.75 12.95 6.91
N PRO A 176 11.04 12.26 7.83
CA PRO A 176 11.12 12.54 9.26
C PRO A 176 12.47 12.10 9.88
N VAL A 177 13.27 11.34 9.11
CA VAL A 177 14.60 10.89 9.53
C VAL A 177 15.64 11.76 8.85
N VAL A 178 16.48 12.41 9.63
CA VAL A 178 17.65 13.16 9.14
C VAL A 178 18.72 12.13 8.80
N ASN A 179 18.97 11.94 7.51
CA ASN A 179 20.09 11.12 7.06
C ASN A 179 21.33 12.02 6.94
N GLU A 180 22.30 11.83 7.80
CA GLU A 180 23.63 12.44 7.63
C GLU A 180 24.43 11.57 6.64
N VAL A 181 24.62 12.08 5.41
CA VAL A 181 25.47 11.43 4.41
C VAL A 181 26.90 11.87 4.65
N LYS A 182 27.75 10.98 5.17
CA LYS A 182 29.20 11.20 5.24
C LYS A 182 29.83 10.61 3.99
N THR A 183 30.33 11.46 3.12
CA THR A 183 31.12 11.05 1.95
C THR A 183 32.57 10.85 2.39
N HIS A 184 33.11 9.65 2.25
CA HIS A 184 34.53 9.37 2.42
C HIS A 184 35.15 9.20 1.03
N GLU A 185 36.10 10.06 0.69
CA GLU A 185 36.97 9.84 -0.48
C GLU A 185 37.97 8.73 -0.13
N ILE A 186 37.90 7.64 -0.85
CA ILE A 186 38.88 6.56 -0.77
C ILE A 186 39.92 6.88 -1.84
N LEU A 187 41.07 7.44 -1.44
CA LEU A 187 42.22 7.61 -2.33
C LEU A 187 42.78 6.22 -2.66
N SER A 188 42.96 5.93 -3.96
CA SER A 188 43.57 4.69 -4.40
C SER A 188 45.06 4.65 -3.97
N GLU A 189 45.60 3.47 -3.69
CA GLU A 189 47.00 3.31 -3.26
C GLU A 189 48.03 3.84 -4.29
N SER A 190 47.64 4.09 -5.53
CA SER A 190 48.46 4.65 -6.60
C SER A 190 48.79 6.15 -6.45
N GLU A 191 48.13 6.86 -5.55
CA GLU A 191 48.38 8.30 -5.30
C GLU A 191 49.22 8.56 -4.03
N ARG A 192 49.78 7.53 -3.41
CA ARG A 192 50.72 7.66 -2.31
C ARG A 192 52.15 7.49 -2.84
N VAL A 193 52.69 8.54 -3.46
CA VAL A 193 54.11 8.71 -3.73
C VAL A 193 54.57 9.97 -3.09
#